data_9f154615f2e8fa377ad6630ff6fa73a6
#
_entry.id   9f154615f2e8fa377ad6630ff6fa73a6
#
_cell.length_a   1.000
_cell.length_b   1.000
_cell.length_c   1.000
_cell.angle_alpha   90.00
_cell.angle_beta   90.00
_cell.angle_gamma   90.00
#
_symmetry.space_group_name_H-M   'P 1'
#
loop_
_entity.id
_entity.type
_entity.pdbx_description
1 polymer ?
#
loop_
_entity_poly.entity_id
_entity_poly.type
_entity_poly.pdbx_seq_one_letter_code
_entity_poly.pdbx_strand_id
1 'polypeptide(L)' 'MYDYSYVLGMLRANAADLERRAPSGEKQRIARMVTERTLRNRALAITHRLQGMDELQRDHYVAEAVRRL' A
#
# COMPACT_ATOMS: atom_id res chain seq x y z
N MET A 1 1.66 -15.58 0.15
CA MET A 1 1.62 -15.21 1.57
C MET A 1 1.88 -13.71 1.74
N TYR A 2 1.09 -13.04 2.54
CA TYR A 2 1.17 -11.59 2.69
C TYR A 2 1.95 -11.21 3.95
N ASP A 3 3.26 -11.30 3.88
CA ASP A 3 4.09 -10.80 4.97
C ASP A 3 4.36 -9.30 4.80
N TYR A 4 5.01 -8.70 5.77
CA TYR A 4 5.31 -7.27 5.78
C TYR A 4 6.06 -6.83 4.52
N SER A 5 7.10 -7.56 4.15
CA SER A 5 7.93 -7.21 2.98
C SER A 5 7.14 -7.26 1.69
N TYR A 6 6.29 -8.28 1.54
CA TYR A 6 5.45 -8.42 0.37
C TYR A 6 4.45 -7.28 0.24
N VAL A 7 3.76 -6.98 1.34
CA VAL A 7 2.77 -5.90 1.36
C VAL A 7 3.44 -4.55 1.11
N LEU A 8 4.59 -4.32 1.73
CA LEU A 8 5.35 -3.09 1.51
C LEU A 8 5.75 -2.95 0.05
N GLY A 9 6.19 -4.03 -0.58
CA GLY A 9 6.52 -4.03 -2.00
C GLY A 9 5.34 -3.67 -2.88
N MET A 10 4.16 -4.21 -2.56
CA MET A 10 2.93 -3.87 -3.29
C MET A 10 2.58 -2.40 -3.14
N LEU A 11 2.71 -1.87 -1.93
CA LEU A 11 2.42 -0.46 -1.66
C LEU A 11 3.40 0.45 -2.41
N ARG A 12 4.68 0.09 -2.41
CA ARG A 12 5.70 0.86 -3.15
C ARG A 12 5.41 0.90 -4.65
N ALA A 13 5.06 -0.24 -5.21
CA ALA A 13 4.74 -0.34 -6.64
C ALA A 13 3.51 0.50 -6.98
N ASN A 14 2.49 0.44 -6.13
CA ASN A 14 1.28 1.21 -6.35
C ASN A 14 1.52 2.71 -6.20
N ALA A 15 2.36 3.11 -5.25
CA ALA A 15 2.73 4.50 -5.06
C ALA A 15 3.50 5.05 -6.27
N ALA A 16 4.45 4.28 -6.79
CA ALA A 16 5.21 4.66 -7.98
C ALA A 16 4.29 4.82 -9.19
N ASP A 17 3.33 3.92 -9.33
CA ASP A 17 2.35 4.00 -10.42
C ASP A 17 1.47 5.24 -10.29
N LEU A 18 1.04 5.55 -9.09
CA LEU A 18 0.24 6.73 -8.81
C LEU A 18 0.99 8.01 -9.16
N GLU A 19 2.26 8.12 -8.75
CA GLU A 19 3.11 9.25 -9.08
C GLU A 19 3.28 9.41 -10.58
N ARG A 20 3.48 8.30 -11.29
CA ARG A 20 3.69 8.31 -12.72
C ARG A 20 2.47 8.80 -13.48
N ARG A 21 1.27 8.47 -13.00
CA ARG A 21 0.01 8.88 -13.63
C ARG A 21 -0.43 10.29 -13.26
N ALA A 22 0.13 10.84 -12.21
CA ALA A 22 -0.31 12.14 -11.69
C ALA A 22 0.04 13.27 -12.65
N PRO A 23 -0.84 14.27 -12.79
CA PRO A 23 -0.49 15.51 -13.50
C PRO A 23 0.70 16.17 -12.82
N SER A 24 1.51 16.90 -13.61
CA SER A 24 2.74 17.49 -13.08
C SER A 24 2.51 18.38 -11.85
N GLY A 25 1.36 19.05 -11.77
CA GLY A 25 1.05 19.89 -10.61
C GLY A 25 0.73 19.11 -9.33
N GLU A 26 0.47 17.81 -9.42
CA GLU A 26 0.12 17.00 -8.27
C GLU A 26 1.21 16.05 -7.81
N LYS A 27 2.28 15.91 -8.60
CA LYS A 27 3.35 14.97 -8.28
C LYS A 27 4.00 15.26 -6.93
N GLN A 28 4.24 16.52 -6.64
CA GLN A 28 4.84 16.91 -5.36
C GLN A 28 3.94 16.60 -4.18
N ARG A 29 2.63 16.86 -4.34
CA ARG A 29 1.67 16.57 -3.30
C ARG A 29 1.59 15.08 -3.01
N ILE A 30 1.55 14.28 -4.06
CA ILE A 30 1.53 12.83 -3.92
C ILE A 30 2.81 12.33 -3.26
N ALA A 31 3.96 12.84 -3.68
CA ALA A 31 5.24 12.46 -3.09
C ALA A 31 5.30 12.75 -1.59
N ARG A 32 4.68 13.85 -1.15
CA ARG A 32 4.61 14.17 0.28
C ARG A 32 3.69 13.24 1.05
N MET A 33 2.61 12.79 0.41
CA MET A 33 1.64 11.90 1.05
C MET A 33 2.14 10.47 1.11
N VAL A 34 2.91 10.05 0.12
CA VAL A 34 3.33 8.65 -0.03
C VAL A 34 4.81 8.49 0.26
N THR A 35 5.21 8.91 1.46
CA THR A 35 6.59 8.76 1.91
C THR A 35 6.86 7.31 2.29
N GLU A 36 8.13 6.94 2.34
CA GLU A 36 8.54 5.60 2.77
C GLU A 36 8.02 5.29 4.17
N ARG A 37 8.04 6.27 5.05
CA ARG A 37 7.51 6.12 6.41
C ARG A 37 6.02 5.80 6.39
N THR A 38 5.25 6.52 5.57
CA THR A 38 3.82 6.30 5.43
C THR A 38 3.54 4.88 4.91
N LEU A 39 4.30 4.47 3.90
CA LEU A 39 4.14 3.14 3.32
C LEU A 39 4.45 2.04 4.34
N ARG A 40 5.51 2.20 5.12
CA ARG A 40 5.87 1.23 6.16
C ARG A 40 4.80 1.13 7.23
N ASN A 41 4.28 2.27 7.68
CA ASN A 41 3.22 2.28 8.68
C ASN A 41 1.96 1.60 8.15
N ARG A 42 1.63 1.85 6.90
CA ARG A 42 0.48 1.22 6.28
C ARG A 42 0.67 -0.29 6.11
N ALA A 43 1.87 -0.71 5.73
CA ALA A 43 2.18 -2.13 5.61
C ALA A 43 2.03 -2.85 6.95
N LEU A 44 2.50 -2.23 8.03
CA LEU A 44 2.33 -2.79 9.37
C LEU A 44 0.86 -2.91 9.75
N ALA A 45 0.07 -1.88 9.47
CA ALA A 45 -1.35 -1.90 9.78
C ALA A 45 -2.08 -2.98 8.98
N ILE A 46 -1.75 -3.13 7.71
CA ILE A 46 -2.37 -4.14 6.85
C ILE A 46 -2.03 -5.55 7.37
N THR A 47 -0.75 -5.83 7.59
CA THR A 47 -0.34 -7.16 8.04
C THR A 47 -0.91 -7.49 9.42
N HIS A 48 -1.04 -6.51 10.28
CA HIS A 48 -1.64 -6.72 11.59
C HIS A 48 -3.11 -7.14 11.47
N ARG A 49 -3.83 -6.53 10.54
CA ARG A 49 -5.24 -6.86 10.32
C ARG A 49 -5.47 -8.22 9.67
N LEU A 50 -4.45 -8.78 9.04
CA LEU A 50 -4.59 -10.08 8.39
C LEU A 50 -4.68 -11.23 9.38
N GLN A 51 -4.31 -10.98 10.64
CA GLN A 51 -4.39 -11.99 11.67
C GLN A 51 -5.86 -12.37 11.91
N GLY A 52 -6.12 -13.66 11.94
CA GLY A 52 -7.48 -14.15 12.12
C GLY A 52 -8.34 -14.23 10.87
N MET A 53 -7.83 -13.76 9.74
CA MET A 53 -8.54 -13.87 8.47
C MET A 53 -8.17 -15.15 7.75
N ASP A 54 -9.12 -15.73 7.02
CA ASP A 54 -8.82 -16.85 6.13
C ASP A 54 -8.14 -16.33 4.84
N GLU A 55 -7.70 -17.26 4.00
CA GLU A 55 -6.93 -16.90 2.81
C GLU A 55 -7.73 -16.03 1.84
N LEU A 56 -9.00 -16.34 1.65
CA LEU A 56 -9.85 -15.58 0.74
C LEU A 56 -10.08 -14.16 1.26
N GLN A 57 -10.31 -14.02 2.56
CA GLN A 57 -10.48 -12.72 3.19
C GLN A 57 -9.21 -11.88 3.09
N ARG A 58 -8.05 -12.50 3.27
CA ARG A 58 -6.76 -11.82 3.15
C ARG A 58 -6.55 -11.28 1.74
N ASP A 59 -6.81 -12.10 0.74
CA ASP A 59 -6.66 -11.69 -0.66
C ASP A 59 -7.53 -10.47 -0.96
N HIS A 60 -8.77 -10.51 -0.55
CA HIS A 60 -9.70 -9.42 -0.78
C HIS A 60 -9.28 -8.16 -0.03
N TYR A 61 -8.90 -8.30 1.23
CA TYR A 61 -8.52 -7.16 2.07
C TYR A 61 -7.26 -6.48 1.55
N VAL A 62 -6.24 -7.25 1.19
CA VAL A 62 -4.99 -6.69 0.68
C VAL A 62 -5.22 -5.96 -0.63
N ALA A 63 -5.99 -6.54 -1.53
CA ALA A 63 -6.30 -5.90 -2.81
C ALA A 63 -6.97 -4.54 -2.61
N GLU A 64 -7.94 -4.48 -1.69
CA GLU A 64 -8.63 -3.23 -1.39
C GLU A 64 -7.72 -2.21 -0.70
N ALA A 65 -6.94 -2.66 0.29
CA ALA A 65 -6.10 -1.77 1.07
C ALA A 65 -4.98 -1.14 0.23
N VAL A 66 -4.38 -1.93 -0.67
CA VAL A 66 -3.32 -1.42 -1.54
C VAL A 66 -3.88 -0.41 -2.54
N ARG A 67 -5.09 -0.62 -2.99
CA ARG A 67 -5.75 0.28 -3.96
C ARG A 67 -6.08 1.64 -3.36
N ARG A 68 -6.27 1.72 -2.06
CA ARG A 68 -6.66 2.96 -1.35
C ARG A 68 -5.49 3.84 -0.95
N LEU A 69 -4.39 3.67 -1.55
CA LEU A 69 -3.19 4.40 -1.19
C LEU A 69 -3.29 5.93 -1.41
#